data_b3a42b49c30fba7a7047edd73db6ffa2
#
_entry.id   b3a42b49c30fba7a7047edd73db6ffa2
#
_cell.length_a   1.000
_cell.length_b   1.000
_cell.length_c   1.000
_cell.angle_alpha   90.00
_cell.angle_beta   90.00
_cell.angle_gamma   90.00
#
_symmetry.space_group_name_H-M   'P 1'
#
loop_
_entity.id
_entity.type
_entity.pdbx_description
1 polymer ?
#
loop_
_entity_poly.entity_id
_entity_poly.type
_entity_poly.pdbx_seq_one_letter_code
_entity_poly.pdbx_strand_id
1 'polypeptide(L)'
;MGNANNPYQGTTKKALCVCSAGLLRSPTIAKYLTGLGYNTRACGTSQDYALIPLSHALIHWADEIYVVKEQAPIITEVLDELGLTKFKPVIVLDIPDMYGTFDPVLEEIIKQQLENV
;
A
#
# COMPACT_ATOMS: atom_id res chain seq x y z
N MET A 1 2.92 -12.17 -17.88
CA MET A 1 2.43 -12.54 -18.06
C MET A 1 1.97 -12.76 -17.72
N GLY A 2 2.36 -12.11 -17.48
CA GLY A 2 1.98 -12.48 -17.68
C GLY A 2 1.72 -12.57 -17.33
N ASN A 3 1.99 -12.56 -17.81
CA ASN A 3 1.39 -12.92 -18.09
C ASN A 3 1.07 -13.30 -18.29
N ALA A 4 1.89 -13.80 -18.49
CA ALA A 4 1.34 -13.99 -18.97
C ALA A 4 0.75 -13.90 -18.87
N ASN A 5 0.95 -14.11 -18.87
CA ASN A 5 0.05 -13.82 -18.87
C ASN A 5 -0.25 -12.99 -18.34
N ASN A 6 0.94 -12.97 -17.60
CA ASN A 6 0.50 -11.73 -17.61
C ASN A 6 1.07 -10.91 -18.65
N PRO A 7 0.60 -11.05 -19.60
CA PRO A 7 0.98 -10.26 -20.72
C PRO A 7 0.68 -8.82 -20.56
N TYR A 8 0.06 -8.46 -19.55
CA TYR A 8 -0.36 -7.12 -19.40
C TYR A 8 0.46 -6.29 -18.53
N GLN A 9 1.77 -6.41 -18.57
CA GLN A 9 2.62 -5.67 -17.69
C GLN A 9 2.47 -4.18 -17.84
N GLY A 10 2.21 -3.69 -19.00
CA GLY A 10 1.98 -2.28 -19.23
C GLY A 10 0.71 -1.74 -18.61
N THR A 11 -0.24 -2.64 -18.26
CA THR A 11 -1.52 -2.22 -17.69
C THR A 11 -1.65 -2.63 -16.22
N THR A 12 -0.68 -3.34 -15.68
CA THR A 12 -0.72 -3.74 -14.27
C THR A 12 -0.55 -2.53 -13.38
N LYS A 13 -1.48 -2.31 -12.49
CA LYS A 13 -1.43 -1.18 -11.57
C LYS A 13 -0.37 -1.41 -10.51
N LYS A 14 0.31 -0.34 -10.14
CA LYS A 14 1.34 -0.33 -9.10
C LYS A 14 0.74 0.22 -7.82
N ALA A 15 0.72 -0.61 -6.79
CA ALA A 15 0.13 -0.26 -5.50
C ALA A 15 1.22 -0.14 -4.44
N LEU A 16 1.30 1.02 -3.80
CA LEU A 16 2.20 1.24 -2.69
C LEU A 16 1.42 1.05 -1.40
N CYS A 17 1.88 0.16 -0.53
CA CYS A 17 1.21 -0.18 0.72
C CYS A 17 2.03 0.40 1.88
N VAL A 18 1.40 1.23 2.72
CA VAL A 18 2.10 2.03 3.72
C VAL A 18 1.56 1.78 5.13
N CYS A 19 2.44 1.48 6.06
CA CYS A 19 2.13 1.52 7.49
C CYS A 19 3.29 2.21 8.21
N SER A 20 3.38 2.13 9.54
CA SER A 20 4.43 2.87 10.25
C SER A 20 5.80 2.26 10.01
N ALA A 21 5.95 0.96 10.20
CA ALA A 21 7.26 0.29 10.08
C ALA A 21 7.43 -0.48 8.78
N GLY A 22 6.36 -0.73 8.04
CA GLY A 22 6.43 -1.51 6.81
C GLY A 22 6.62 -2.99 7.04
N LEU A 23 6.36 -3.48 8.27
CA LEU A 23 6.68 -4.85 8.66
C LEU A 23 5.47 -5.73 8.89
N LEU A 24 4.34 -5.16 9.30
CA LEU A 24 3.18 -5.96 9.69
C LEU A 24 2.01 -5.77 8.74
N ARG A 25 1.38 -4.61 8.80
CA ARG A 25 0.14 -4.36 8.06
C ARG A 25 0.37 -4.16 6.57
N SER A 26 1.37 -3.36 6.19
CA SER A 26 1.58 -3.07 4.77
C SER A 26 2.03 -4.31 3.96
N PRO A 27 2.87 -5.21 4.47
CA PRO A 27 3.16 -6.44 3.72
C PRO A 27 1.93 -7.31 3.51
N THR A 28 1.02 -7.35 4.49
CA THR A 28 -0.20 -8.15 4.36
C THR A 28 -1.14 -7.54 3.32
N ILE A 29 -1.25 -6.20 3.28
CA ILE A 29 -2.00 -5.51 2.24
C ILE A 29 -1.40 -5.84 0.87
N ALA A 30 -0.07 -5.76 0.78
CA ALA A 30 0.63 -6.04 -0.46
C ALA A 30 0.38 -7.47 -0.94
N LYS A 31 0.43 -8.43 -0.03
CA LYS A 31 0.16 -9.83 -0.37
C LYS A 31 -1.24 -10.00 -0.94
N TYR A 32 -2.23 -9.37 -0.31
CA TYR A 32 -3.60 -9.46 -0.78
C TYR A 32 -3.73 -8.87 -2.20
N LEU A 33 -3.19 -7.68 -2.41
CA LEU A 33 -3.27 -7.02 -3.71
C LEU A 33 -2.48 -7.76 -4.79
N THR A 34 -1.35 -8.36 -4.43
CA THR A 34 -0.59 -9.18 -5.36
C THR A 34 -1.45 -10.34 -5.85
N GLY A 35 -2.22 -10.94 -4.97
CA GLY A 35 -3.15 -12.01 -5.36
C GLY A 35 -4.23 -11.55 -6.31
N LEU A 36 -4.52 -10.23 -6.36
CA LEU A 36 -5.48 -9.67 -7.30
C LEU A 36 -4.82 -9.19 -8.59
N GLY A 37 -3.50 -9.34 -8.73
CA GLY A 37 -2.80 -8.97 -9.95
C GLY A 37 -2.08 -7.63 -9.91
N TYR A 38 -2.01 -6.97 -8.76
CA TYR A 38 -1.29 -5.71 -8.63
C TYR A 38 0.21 -5.95 -8.54
N ASN A 39 0.99 -4.97 -9.00
CA ASN A 39 2.43 -4.90 -8.74
C ASN A 39 2.59 -4.08 -7.47
N THR A 40 3.05 -4.70 -6.38
CA THR A 40 3.01 -4.08 -5.05
C THR A 40 4.39 -3.81 -4.47
N ARG A 41 4.46 -2.79 -3.64
CA ARG A 41 5.59 -2.54 -2.75
C ARG A 41 5.05 -2.11 -1.40
N ALA A 42 5.75 -2.50 -0.33
CA ALA A 42 5.38 -2.14 1.03
C ALA A 42 6.46 -1.24 1.61
N CYS A 43 6.05 -0.23 2.36
CA CYS A 43 7.00 0.68 3.02
C CYS A 43 6.42 1.20 4.32
N GLY A 44 7.25 1.91 5.10
CA GLY A 44 6.83 2.50 6.36
C GLY A 44 7.17 3.97 6.43
N THR A 45 6.36 4.72 7.19
CA THR A 45 6.59 6.15 7.36
C THR A 45 7.70 6.44 8.36
N SER A 46 8.05 5.48 9.25
CA SER A 46 9.09 5.68 10.24
C SER A 46 10.46 5.65 9.58
N GLN A 47 11.20 6.75 9.66
CA GLN A 47 12.54 6.81 9.08
C GLN A 47 13.55 5.99 9.88
N ASP A 48 13.27 5.73 11.15
CA ASP A 48 14.20 5.01 12.02
C ASP A 48 13.99 3.50 12.03
N TYR A 49 12.74 3.06 11.87
CA TYR A 49 12.39 1.65 12.07
C TYR A 49 11.94 0.91 10.82
N ALA A 50 11.59 1.61 9.76
CA ALA A 50 11.11 0.95 8.56
C ALA A 50 12.28 0.30 7.81
N LEU A 51 12.10 -0.95 7.38
CA LEU A 51 13.07 -1.62 6.53
C LEU A 51 13.16 -0.91 5.19
N ILE A 52 12.03 -0.50 4.65
CA ILE A 52 11.96 0.28 3.42
C ILE A 52 11.20 1.55 3.78
N PRO A 53 11.91 2.66 4.04
CA PRO A 53 11.25 3.91 4.36
C PRO A 53 10.51 4.50 3.17
N LEU A 54 9.41 5.18 3.47
CA LEU A 54 8.69 5.94 2.45
C LEU A 54 9.63 6.94 1.80
N SER A 55 9.56 7.06 0.48
CA SER A 55 10.39 7.99 -0.27
C SER A 55 9.58 8.63 -1.40
N HIS A 56 10.08 9.75 -1.91
CA HIS A 56 9.44 10.39 -3.06
C HIS A 56 9.44 9.45 -4.28
N ALA A 57 10.50 8.66 -4.44
CA ALA A 57 10.58 7.73 -5.55
C ALA A 57 9.47 6.69 -5.50
N LEU A 58 9.13 6.18 -4.31
CA LEU A 58 8.04 5.23 -4.16
C LEU A 58 6.69 5.89 -4.46
N ILE A 59 6.50 7.13 -4.03
CA ILE A 59 5.29 7.88 -4.31
C ILE A 59 5.11 8.05 -5.83
N HIS A 60 6.17 8.43 -6.53
CA HIS A 60 6.11 8.61 -7.98
C HIS A 60 5.89 7.29 -8.70
N TRP A 61 6.47 6.21 -8.18
CA TRP A 61 6.31 4.89 -8.78
C TRP A 61 4.86 4.39 -8.75
N ALA A 62 4.13 4.71 -7.69
CA ALA A 62 2.82 4.13 -7.43
C ALA A 62 1.73 4.73 -8.32
N ASP A 63 0.82 3.89 -8.76
CA ASP A 63 -0.43 4.34 -9.39
C ASP A 63 -1.50 4.59 -8.34
N GLU A 64 -1.50 3.79 -7.27
CA GLU A 64 -2.44 3.91 -6.15
C GLU A 64 -1.68 3.73 -4.85
N ILE A 65 -2.15 4.38 -3.79
CA ILE A 65 -1.51 4.30 -2.47
C ILE A 65 -2.53 3.75 -1.48
N TYR A 66 -2.17 2.66 -0.81
CA TYR A 66 -2.97 2.02 0.23
C TYR A 66 -2.28 2.28 1.56
N VAL A 67 -2.93 2.98 2.46
CA VAL A 67 -2.29 3.41 3.70
C VAL A 67 -3.19 3.08 4.89
N VAL A 68 -2.57 2.65 6.00
CA VAL A 68 -3.32 2.46 7.24
C VAL A 68 -3.72 3.84 7.77
N LYS A 69 -4.86 3.88 8.44
CA LYS A 69 -5.52 5.13 8.85
C LYS A 69 -4.60 6.08 9.60
N GLU A 70 -3.79 5.56 10.52
CA GLU A 70 -2.93 6.38 11.36
C GLU A 70 -1.86 7.13 10.55
N GLN A 71 -1.50 6.60 9.38
CA GLN A 71 -0.44 7.19 8.56
C GLN A 71 -0.98 8.00 7.38
N ALA A 72 -2.29 8.05 7.21
CA ALA A 72 -2.90 8.77 6.10
C ALA A 72 -2.54 10.25 6.06
N PRO A 73 -2.48 10.98 7.19
CA PRO A 73 -2.10 12.40 7.15
C PRO A 73 -0.70 12.63 6.58
N ILE A 74 0.24 11.72 6.83
CA ILE A 74 1.60 11.84 6.31
C ILE A 74 1.59 11.70 4.79
N ILE A 75 0.83 10.75 4.27
CA ILE A 75 0.72 10.54 2.82
C ILE A 75 0.08 11.76 2.16
N THR A 76 -0.99 12.29 2.76
CA THR A 76 -1.66 13.47 2.22
C THR A 76 -0.70 14.66 2.15
N GLU A 77 0.11 14.86 3.20
CA GLU A 77 1.07 15.95 3.24
C GLU A 77 2.14 15.80 2.15
N VAL A 78 2.68 14.59 1.98
CA VAL A 78 3.71 14.35 0.97
C VAL A 78 3.15 14.57 -0.43
N LEU A 79 1.95 14.07 -0.71
CA LEU A 79 1.33 14.26 -2.02
C LEU A 79 1.09 15.74 -2.31
N ASP A 80 0.68 16.49 -1.29
CA ASP A 80 0.43 17.91 -1.42
C ASP A 80 1.73 18.65 -1.74
N GLU A 81 2.81 18.32 -1.04
CA GLU A 81 4.12 18.92 -1.29
C GLU A 81 4.63 18.64 -2.70
N LEU A 82 4.33 17.43 -3.22
CA LEU A 82 4.77 17.04 -4.55
C LEU A 82 3.81 17.49 -5.66
N GLY A 83 2.67 18.05 -5.30
CA GLY A 83 1.67 18.42 -6.29
C GLY A 83 0.97 17.26 -6.95
N LEU A 84 0.90 16.12 -6.26
CA LEU A 84 0.37 14.87 -6.82
C LEU A 84 -0.98 14.47 -6.27
N THR A 85 -1.58 15.28 -5.40
CA THR A 85 -2.83 14.93 -4.72
C THR A 85 -3.94 14.53 -5.69
N LYS A 86 -4.02 15.18 -6.84
CA LYS A 86 -5.06 14.89 -7.82
C LYS A 86 -4.75 13.70 -8.71
N PHE A 87 -3.52 13.20 -8.67
CA PHE A 87 -3.05 12.18 -9.60
C PHE A 87 -2.85 10.81 -8.96
N LYS A 88 -2.84 10.73 -7.63
CA LYS A 88 -2.57 9.49 -6.92
C LYS A 88 -3.72 9.19 -5.97
N PRO A 89 -4.63 8.27 -6.34
CA PRO A 89 -5.69 7.86 -5.42
C PRO A 89 -5.11 7.28 -4.13
N VAL A 90 -5.68 7.66 -3.00
CA VAL A 90 -5.28 7.17 -1.69
C VAL A 90 -6.43 6.41 -1.08
N ILE A 91 -6.21 5.13 -0.79
CA ILE A 91 -7.20 4.27 -0.16
C ILE A 91 -6.77 4.08 1.30
N VAL A 92 -7.60 4.56 2.22
CA VAL A 92 -7.30 4.50 3.65
C VAL A 92 -7.95 3.26 4.25
N LEU A 93 -7.15 2.46 4.96
CA LEU A 93 -7.62 1.23 5.58
C LEU A 93 -7.57 1.37 7.10
N ASP A 94 -8.69 1.07 7.75
CA ASP A 94 -8.78 1.12 9.21
C ASP A 94 -8.46 -0.27 9.75
N ILE A 95 -7.17 -0.53 9.98
CA ILE A 95 -6.68 -1.83 10.41
C ILE A 95 -5.98 -1.68 11.75
N PRO A 96 -6.46 -2.38 12.79
CA PRO A 96 -5.79 -2.32 14.10
C PRO A 96 -4.36 -2.85 14.04
N ASP A 97 -3.47 -2.22 14.80
CA ASP A 97 -2.06 -2.61 14.85
C ASP A 97 -1.87 -3.65 15.95
N MET A 98 -2.54 -4.80 15.81
CA MET A 98 -2.51 -5.83 16.84
C MET A 98 -2.34 -7.23 16.27
N TYR A 99 -2.13 -7.35 14.97
CA TYR A 99 -1.99 -8.65 14.31
C TYR A 99 -0.58 -8.83 13.81
N GLY A 100 -0.13 -10.09 13.75
CA GLY A 100 1.15 -10.40 13.13
C GLY A 100 1.08 -10.33 11.62
N THR A 101 2.24 -10.36 10.97
CA THR A 101 2.31 -10.33 9.52
C THR A 101 1.62 -11.58 8.95
N PHE A 102 0.78 -11.36 7.95
CA PHE A 102 0.03 -12.43 7.26
C PHE A 102 -0.94 -13.19 8.15
N ASP A 103 -1.37 -12.56 9.28
CA ASP A 103 -2.41 -13.15 10.12
C ASP A 103 -3.70 -13.28 9.30
N PRO A 104 -4.36 -14.46 9.33
CA PRO A 104 -5.59 -14.65 8.54
C PRO A 104 -6.71 -13.68 8.91
N VAL A 105 -6.80 -13.28 10.18
CA VAL A 105 -7.80 -12.28 10.60
C VAL A 105 -7.49 -10.94 9.96
N LEU A 106 -6.22 -10.57 9.92
CA LEU A 106 -5.80 -9.33 9.28
C LEU A 106 -6.14 -9.35 7.78
N GLU A 107 -5.88 -10.46 7.11
CA GLU A 107 -6.21 -10.60 5.69
C GLU A 107 -7.71 -10.45 5.44
N GLU A 108 -8.54 -10.99 6.33
CA GLU A 108 -9.98 -10.88 6.19
C GLU A 108 -10.44 -9.44 6.38
N ILE A 109 -9.88 -8.71 7.33
CA ILE A 109 -10.19 -7.30 7.55
C ILE A 109 -9.87 -6.48 6.30
N ILE A 110 -8.70 -6.72 5.72
CA ILE A 110 -8.27 -6.03 4.50
C ILE A 110 -9.24 -6.33 3.36
N LYS A 111 -9.58 -7.59 3.18
CA LYS A 111 -10.49 -8.02 2.13
C LYS A 111 -11.84 -7.31 2.25
N GLN A 112 -12.41 -7.30 3.44
CA GLN A 112 -13.71 -6.68 3.67
C GLN A 112 -13.69 -5.18 3.35
N GLN A 113 -12.65 -4.49 3.78
CA GLN A 113 -12.57 -3.06 3.53
C GLN A 113 -12.37 -2.74 2.05
N LEU A 114 -11.55 -3.52 1.36
CA LEU A 114 -11.30 -3.28 -0.07
C LEU A 114 -12.51 -3.65 -0.93
N GLU A 115 -13.29 -4.64 -0.52
CA GLU A 115 -14.49 -5.02 -1.26
C GLU A 115 -15.62 -4.00 -1.09
N ASN A 116 -15.54 -3.15 -0.06
CA ASN A 116 -16.57 -2.17 0.23
C ASN A 116 -16.23 -0.75 -0.26
N VAL A 117 -15.13 -0.59 -0.96
CA VAL A 117 -14.77 0.73 -1.51
C VAL A 117 -15.29 0.90 -2.94
#